data_171232b762d1b1630a76c90308e69626
#
_entry.id   171232b762d1b1630a76c90308e69626
#
_cell.length_a   1.000
_cell.length_b   1.000
_cell.length_c   1.000
_cell.angle_alpha   90.00
_cell.angle_beta   90.00
_cell.angle_gamma   90.00
#
_symmetry.space_group_name_H-M   'P 1'
#
loop_
_entity.id
_entity.type
_entity.pdbx_description
1 polymer ?
#
loop_
_entity_poly.entity_id
_entity_poly.type
_entity_poly.pdbx_seq_one_letter_code
_entity_poly.pdbx_strand_id
1 'polypeptide(L)'
;MDFKGQVVMVTGGARGIGKAIAEGFARRGANLALADISLDSAEETAREMSGYGIKTMAVKLDVSKSEDVSKSFMDITKELGRIDVLINNAGITRDSLVLRMKEEDWDAVLDINLKGVFLCSKEAVKIMVKQRYGRIVNISSVVAFMGNPGQANYSASKAGIIGVTKTIAREYAGRGITVNAVAPGFISTAMTDALAENIKQDMLKSIPVGRFGSVDDVANAVIFLASQDNGYITGQVIHVNGGMYM
;
A
#
# COMPACT_ATOMS: atom_id res chain seq x y z
N MET A 1 -11.94 15.92 3.94
CA MET A 1 -10.63 15.60 3.36
C MET A 1 -10.69 15.85 1.87
N ASP A 2 -9.98 16.84 1.39
CA ASP A 2 -9.87 17.23 -0.01
C ASP A 2 -8.44 16.99 -0.49
N PHE A 3 -8.27 16.40 -1.67
CA PHE A 3 -6.97 16.12 -2.28
C PHE A 3 -6.81 16.82 -3.63
N LYS A 4 -7.69 17.79 -3.93
CA LYS A 4 -7.68 18.53 -5.19
C LYS A 4 -6.31 19.13 -5.48
N GLY A 5 -5.77 18.82 -6.67
CA GLY A 5 -4.46 19.28 -7.11
C GLY A 5 -3.26 18.51 -6.54
N GLN A 6 -3.46 17.59 -5.60
CA GLN A 6 -2.40 16.69 -5.14
C GLN A 6 -2.22 15.53 -6.12
N VAL A 7 -1.01 14.97 -6.15
CA VAL A 7 -0.67 13.78 -6.93
C VAL A 7 -0.45 12.62 -5.97
N VAL A 8 -1.23 11.55 -6.16
CA VAL A 8 -1.17 10.32 -5.37
C VAL A 8 -0.63 9.20 -6.24
N MET A 9 0.48 8.61 -5.84
CA MET A 9 1.03 7.41 -6.46
C MET A 9 0.61 6.18 -5.65
N VAL A 10 0.04 5.17 -6.33
CA VAL A 10 -0.35 3.89 -5.72
C VAL A 10 0.39 2.76 -6.42
N THR A 11 1.25 2.03 -5.68
CA THR A 11 1.89 0.81 -6.19
C THR A 11 0.94 -0.39 -6.04
N GLY A 12 0.89 -1.28 -7.04
CA GLY A 12 -0.14 -2.32 -7.09
C GLY A 12 -1.54 -1.72 -7.21
N GLY A 13 -1.68 -0.59 -7.93
CA GLY A 13 -2.89 0.20 -8.00
C GLY A 13 -3.97 -0.31 -8.95
N ALA A 14 -3.68 -1.39 -9.70
CA ALA A 14 -4.56 -1.85 -10.77
C ALA A 14 -5.78 -2.67 -10.27
N ARG A 15 -5.77 -3.22 -9.06
CA ARG A 15 -6.82 -4.11 -8.56
C ARG A 15 -6.91 -4.13 -7.03
N GLY A 16 -7.98 -4.76 -6.53
CA GLY A 16 -8.17 -5.05 -5.10
C GLY A 16 -8.07 -3.80 -4.22
N ILE A 17 -7.30 -3.89 -3.12
CA ILE A 17 -7.11 -2.80 -2.16
C ILE A 17 -6.49 -1.58 -2.84
N GLY A 18 -5.49 -1.77 -3.72
CA GLY A 18 -4.83 -0.66 -4.42
C GLY A 18 -5.80 0.14 -5.30
N LYS A 19 -6.68 -0.55 -6.07
CA LYS A 19 -7.71 0.09 -6.89
C LYS A 19 -8.73 0.86 -6.02
N ALA A 20 -9.19 0.27 -4.92
CA ALA A 20 -10.13 0.94 -4.02
C ALA A 20 -9.52 2.18 -3.35
N ILE A 21 -8.24 2.11 -2.96
CA ILE A 21 -7.50 3.27 -2.47
C ILE A 21 -7.44 4.36 -3.54
N ALA A 22 -7.06 4.01 -4.78
CA ALA A 22 -6.98 4.95 -5.90
C ALA A 22 -8.34 5.62 -6.16
N GLU A 23 -9.41 4.84 -6.21
CA GLU A 23 -10.77 5.36 -6.38
C GLU A 23 -11.18 6.31 -5.24
N GLY A 24 -10.85 5.96 -4.01
CA GLY A 24 -11.12 6.81 -2.86
C GLY A 24 -10.44 8.19 -2.95
N PHE A 25 -9.23 8.26 -3.50
CA PHE A 25 -8.52 9.52 -3.79
C PHE A 25 -9.10 10.24 -5.02
N ALA A 26 -9.45 9.50 -6.09
CA ALA A 26 -10.07 10.06 -7.29
C ALA A 26 -11.36 10.82 -6.96
N ARG A 27 -12.24 10.20 -6.17
CA ARG A 27 -13.49 10.82 -5.67
C ARG A 27 -13.26 12.10 -4.87
N ARG A 28 -12.04 12.34 -4.39
CA ARG A 28 -11.63 13.52 -3.61
C ARG A 28 -10.76 14.50 -4.42
N GLY A 29 -10.73 14.33 -5.75
CA GLY A 29 -10.09 15.24 -6.69
C GLY A 29 -8.57 15.13 -6.80
N ALA A 30 -7.95 14.06 -6.28
CA ALA A 30 -6.52 13.82 -6.47
C ALA A 30 -6.21 13.38 -7.90
N ASN A 31 -5.09 13.84 -8.45
CA ASN A 31 -4.50 13.24 -9.64
C ASN A 31 -3.79 11.93 -9.26
N LEU A 32 -3.81 10.94 -10.14
CA LEU A 32 -3.34 9.60 -9.82
C LEU A 32 -2.20 9.14 -10.73
N ALA A 33 -1.17 8.56 -10.14
CA ALA A 33 -0.20 7.71 -10.81
C ALA A 33 -0.42 6.25 -10.35
N LEU A 34 -0.94 5.41 -11.22
CA LEU A 34 -1.24 4.00 -10.94
C LEU A 34 -0.09 3.15 -11.44
N ALA A 35 0.73 2.65 -10.51
CA ALA A 35 1.90 1.85 -10.82
C ALA A 35 1.61 0.36 -10.56
N ASP A 36 1.82 -0.47 -11.57
CA ASP A 36 1.60 -1.92 -11.47
C ASP A 36 2.60 -2.68 -12.37
N ILE A 37 2.84 -3.95 -12.07
CA ILE A 37 3.64 -4.83 -12.94
C ILE A 37 2.92 -5.09 -14.28
N SER A 38 1.57 -5.10 -14.27
CA SER A 38 0.72 -5.20 -15.44
C SER A 38 0.31 -3.80 -15.91
N LEU A 39 0.98 -3.30 -16.95
CA LEU A 39 0.66 -2.00 -17.53
C LEU A 39 -0.79 -1.96 -18.02
N ASP A 40 -1.25 -2.98 -18.73
CA ASP A 40 -2.61 -3.03 -19.29
C ASP A 40 -3.69 -2.87 -18.21
N SER A 41 -3.52 -3.57 -17.08
CA SER A 41 -4.44 -3.44 -15.94
C SER A 41 -4.38 -2.06 -15.28
N ALA A 42 -3.20 -1.44 -15.23
CA ALA A 42 -3.05 -0.08 -14.71
C ALA A 42 -3.70 0.95 -15.65
N GLU A 43 -3.59 0.77 -16.98
CA GLU A 43 -4.23 1.63 -17.98
C GLU A 43 -5.75 1.53 -17.93
N GLU A 44 -6.31 0.32 -17.77
CA GLU A 44 -7.74 0.11 -17.60
C GLU A 44 -8.26 0.88 -16.38
N THR A 45 -7.61 0.68 -15.24
CA THR A 45 -7.98 1.39 -14.01
C THR A 45 -7.78 2.91 -14.13
N ALA A 46 -6.72 3.37 -14.79
CA ALA A 46 -6.48 4.80 -15.02
C ALA A 46 -7.60 5.43 -15.88
N ARG A 47 -8.08 4.71 -16.90
CA ARG A 47 -9.24 5.13 -17.72
C ARG A 47 -10.52 5.25 -16.88
N GLU A 48 -10.80 4.27 -16.05
CA GLU A 48 -11.95 4.34 -15.13
C GLU A 48 -11.85 5.56 -14.21
N MET A 49 -10.68 5.78 -13.60
CA MET A 49 -10.46 6.90 -12.66
C MET A 49 -10.52 8.27 -13.35
N SER A 50 -10.17 8.37 -14.63
CA SER A 50 -10.28 9.62 -15.38
C SER A 50 -11.72 10.17 -15.47
N GLY A 51 -12.72 9.30 -15.33
CA GLY A 51 -14.14 9.65 -15.24
C GLY A 51 -14.49 10.59 -14.07
N TYR A 52 -13.61 10.70 -13.06
CA TYR A 52 -13.76 11.66 -11.96
C TYR A 52 -13.26 13.08 -12.29
N GLY A 53 -12.84 13.35 -13.54
CA GLY A 53 -12.38 14.66 -13.97
C GLY A 53 -10.97 15.04 -13.47
N ILE A 54 -10.16 14.06 -13.14
CA ILE A 54 -8.78 14.20 -12.66
C ILE A 54 -7.77 13.75 -13.73
N LYS A 55 -6.49 14.13 -13.56
CA LYS A 55 -5.41 13.56 -14.35
C LYS A 55 -5.05 12.17 -13.83
N THR A 56 -4.86 11.22 -14.76
CA THR A 56 -4.44 9.86 -14.43
C THR A 56 -3.27 9.44 -15.30
N MET A 57 -2.34 8.70 -14.74
CA MET A 57 -1.18 8.14 -15.43
C MET A 57 -1.02 6.68 -15.02
N ALA A 58 -0.94 5.77 -15.97
CA ALA A 58 -0.56 4.37 -15.73
C ALA A 58 0.96 4.23 -15.89
N VAL A 59 1.60 3.46 -15.00
CA VAL A 59 3.05 3.26 -15.00
C VAL A 59 3.35 1.78 -14.81
N LYS A 60 4.12 1.19 -15.73
CA LYS A 60 4.67 -0.15 -15.53
C LYS A 60 5.79 -0.09 -14.50
N LEU A 61 5.67 -0.83 -13.41
CA LEU A 61 6.64 -0.81 -12.31
C LEU A 61 6.82 -2.18 -11.67
N ASP A 62 8.04 -2.69 -11.73
CA ASP A 62 8.51 -3.74 -10.85
C ASP A 62 9.19 -3.09 -9.62
N VAL A 63 8.51 -3.10 -8.48
CA VAL A 63 8.99 -2.43 -7.24
C VAL A 63 10.26 -3.07 -6.68
N SER A 64 10.59 -4.31 -7.06
CA SER A 64 11.81 -5.00 -6.63
C SER A 64 13.08 -4.47 -7.31
N LYS A 65 12.94 -3.72 -8.42
CA LYS A 65 14.02 -3.23 -9.27
C LYS A 65 14.26 -1.74 -9.06
N SER A 66 15.43 -1.39 -8.55
CA SER A 66 15.81 -0.01 -8.24
C SER A 66 15.78 0.90 -9.47
N GLU A 67 16.16 0.40 -10.65
CA GLU A 67 16.16 1.17 -11.90
C GLU A 67 14.73 1.48 -12.36
N ASP A 68 13.81 0.49 -12.32
CA ASP A 68 12.41 0.67 -12.67
C ASP A 68 11.75 1.69 -11.73
N VAL A 69 12.04 1.59 -10.42
CA VAL A 69 11.51 2.52 -9.42
C VAL A 69 12.01 3.94 -9.73
N SER A 70 13.32 4.13 -9.87
CA SER A 70 13.89 5.46 -10.13
C SER A 70 13.33 6.09 -11.40
N LYS A 71 13.23 5.32 -12.49
CA LYS A 71 12.65 5.76 -13.76
C LYS A 71 11.18 6.15 -13.61
N SER A 72 10.38 5.32 -12.95
CA SER A 72 8.94 5.57 -12.77
C SER A 72 8.67 6.86 -11.98
N PHE A 73 9.43 7.10 -10.91
CA PHE A 73 9.29 8.34 -10.12
C PHE A 73 9.71 9.57 -10.93
N MET A 74 10.74 9.46 -11.76
CA MET A 74 11.16 10.54 -12.67
C MET A 74 10.06 10.83 -13.71
N ASP A 75 9.50 9.80 -14.36
CA ASP A 75 8.47 9.93 -15.40
C ASP A 75 7.19 10.54 -14.80
N ILE A 76 6.75 10.09 -13.61
CA ILE A 76 5.60 10.67 -12.90
C ILE A 76 5.84 12.14 -12.57
N THR A 77 7.02 12.48 -12.05
CA THR A 77 7.34 13.87 -11.70
C THR A 77 7.40 14.76 -12.92
N LYS A 78 7.90 14.25 -14.04
CA LYS A 78 7.93 14.98 -15.33
C LYS A 78 6.53 15.26 -15.86
N GLU A 79 5.61 14.29 -15.77
CA GLU A 79 4.25 14.38 -16.34
C GLU A 79 3.27 15.12 -15.41
N LEU A 80 3.28 14.78 -14.12
CA LEU A 80 2.33 15.31 -13.14
C LEU A 80 2.91 16.43 -12.25
N GLY A 81 4.22 16.71 -12.35
CA GLY A 81 4.90 17.82 -11.70
C GLY A 81 5.30 17.58 -10.24
N ARG A 82 4.67 16.64 -9.53
CA ARG A 82 4.85 16.41 -8.09
C ARG A 82 4.43 15.01 -7.68
N ILE A 83 4.79 14.60 -6.47
CA ILE A 83 4.22 13.44 -5.77
C ILE A 83 3.97 13.85 -4.32
N ASP A 84 2.71 13.97 -3.94
CA ASP A 84 2.29 14.41 -2.61
C ASP A 84 2.06 13.24 -1.66
N VAL A 85 1.51 12.15 -2.21
CA VAL A 85 1.18 10.96 -1.47
C VAL A 85 1.74 9.74 -2.18
N LEU A 86 2.43 8.88 -1.44
CA LEU A 86 2.85 7.55 -1.88
C LEU A 86 2.12 6.48 -1.08
N ILE A 87 1.44 5.58 -1.77
CA ILE A 87 0.85 4.38 -1.17
C ILE A 87 1.65 3.15 -1.62
N ASN A 88 2.40 2.58 -0.71
CA ASN A 88 3.10 1.32 -0.92
C ASN A 88 2.15 0.16 -0.64
N ASN A 89 1.45 -0.30 -1.68
CA ASN A 89 0.48 -1.38 -1.59
C ASN A 89 0.93 -2.64 -2.37
N ALA A 90 1.81 -2.53 -3.35
CA ALA A 90 2.31 -3.69 -4.10
C ALA A 90 2.83 -4.79 -3.17
N GLY A 91 2.42 -6.03 -3.43
CA GLY A 91 2.84 -7.17 -2.62
C GLY A 91 2.34 -8.49 -3.16
N ILE A 92 3.03 -9.56 -2.77
CA ILE A 92 2.69 -10.94 -3.11
C ILE A 92 2.75 -11.82 -1.87
N THR A 93 2.13 -12.99 -1.97
CA THR A 93 2.33 -14.13 -1.05
C THR A 93 2.93 -15.32 -1.79
N ARG A 94 3.72 -16.13 -1.09
CA ARG A 94 4.23 -17.44 -1.50
C ARG A 94 4.20 -18.33 -0.27
N ASP A 95 3.01 -18.90 -0.03
CA ASP A 95 2.72 -19.61 1.22
C ASP A 95 3.28 -21.02 1.19
N SER A 96 4.05 -21.39 2.20
CA SER A 96 4.59 -22.73 2.42
C SER A 96 5.02 -22.88 3.88
N LEU A 97 4.84 -24.07 4.46
CA LEU A 97 5.36 -24.36 5.80
C LEU A 97 6.90 -24.19 5.82
N VAL A 98 7.45 -23.71 6.92
CA VAL A 98 8.89 -23.36 7.05
C VAL A 98 9.82 -24.46 6.54
N LEU A 99 9.53 -25.73 6.86
CA LEU A 99 10.35 -26.87 6.40
C LEU A 99 10.31 -27.13 4.89
N ARG A 100 9.35 -26.55 4.18
CA ARG A 100 9.15 -26.74 2.74
C ARG A 100 9.29 -25.45 1.95
N MET A 101 9.45 -24.30 2.64
CA MET A 101 9.61 -23.00 2.01
C MET A 101 10.93 -22.96 1.25
N LYS A 102 10.85 -22.61 -0.02
CA LYS A 102 12.04 -22.44 -0.86
C LYS A 102 12.65 -21.06 -0.66
N GLU A 103 13.98 -20.97 -0.80
CA GLU A 103 14.70 -19.71 -0.70
C GLU A 103 14.21 -18.70 -1.76
N GLU A 104 13.92 -19.16 -2.98
CA GLU A 104 13.41 -18.31 -4.05
C GLU A 104 12.04 -17.69 -3.71
N ASP A 105 11.16 -18.43 -3.00
CA ASP A 105 9.86 -17.92 -2.55
C ASP A 105 10.01 -16.92 -1.40
N TRP A 106 11.00 -17.17 -0.52
CA TRP A 106 11.37 -16.22 0.53
C TRP A 106 11.89 -14.92 -0.07
N ASP A 107 12.88 -14.99 -0.94
CA ASP A 107 13.52 -13.83 -1.57
C ASP A 107 12.52 -13.02 -2.39
N ALA A 108 11.68 -13.68 -3.20
CA ALA A 108 10.67 -12.98 -4.00
C ALA A 108 9.71 -12.17 -3.14
N VAL A 109 9.26 -12.71 -1.99
CA VAL A 109 8.36 -12.00 -1.08
C VAL A 109 9.07 -10.83 -0.39
N LEU A 110 10.30 -11.02 0.08
CA LEU A 110 11.08 -9.95 0.72
C LEU A 110 11.43 -8.83 -0.28
N ASP A 111 11.84 -9.18 -1.49
CA ASP A 111 12.19 -8.22 -2.53
C ASP A 111 11.00 -7.34 -2.94
N ILE A 112 9.83 -7.93 -3.15
CA ILE A 112 8.66 -7.17 -3.57
C ILE A 112 8.04 -6.42 -2.38
N ASN A 113 7.75 -7.11 -1.27
CA ASN A 113 6.96 -6.54 -0.19
C ASN A 113 7.76 -5.58 0.69
N LEU A 114 9.03 -5.83 0.95
CA LEU A 114 9.83 -5.04 1.89
C LEU A 114 10.85 -4.14 1.18
N LYS A 115 11.71 -4.71 0.34
CA LYS A 115 12.69 -3.92 -0.43
C LYS A 115 11.99 -2.95 -1.38
N GLY A 116 10.87 -3.36 -2.02
CA GLY A 116 10.06 -2.49 -2.86
C GLY A 116 9.53 -1.28 -2.10
N VAL A 117 9.00 -1.47 -0.88
CA VAL A 117 8.57 -0.37 0.01
C VAL A 117 9.72 0.58 0.31
N PHE A 118 10.91 0.04 0.62
CA PHE A 118 12.11 0.86 0.86
C PHE A 118 12.51 1.66 -0.38
N LEU A 119 12.59 1.04 -1.56
CA LEU A 119 13.00 1.69 -2.80
C LEU A 119 12.04 2.81 -3.19
N CYS A 120 10.72 2.54 -3.20
CA CYS A 120 9.71 3.53 -3.52
C CYS A 120 9.70 4.68 -2.51
N SER A 121 9.79 4.39 -1.21
CA SER A 121 9.85 5.42 -0.18
C SER A 121 11.08 6.31 -0.31
N LYS A 122 12.24 5.73 -0.64
CA LYS A 122 13.49 6.46 -0.88
C LYS A 122 13.35 7.46 -2.03
N GLU A 123 12.75 7.07 -3.16
CA GLU A 123 12.54 7.98 -4.28
C GLU A 123 11.48 9.05 -3.95
N ALA A 124 10.38 8.67 -3.28
CA ALA A 124 9.38 9.64 -2.82
C ALA A 124 9.98 10.70 -1.91
N VAL A 125 10.78 10.30 -0.93
CA VAL A 125 11.43 11.22 0.02
C VAL A 125 12.32 12.23 -0.69
N LYS A 126 13.08 11.85 -1.74
CA LYS A 126 13.90 12.78 -2.53
C LYS A 126 13.09 13.94 -3.13
N ILE A 127 11.86 13.65 -3.56
CA ILE A 127 10.91 14.61 -4.13
C ILE A 127 10.26 15.41 -3.00
N MET A 128 9.71 14.74 -2.01
CA MET A 128 8.94 15.32 -0.91
C MET A 128 9.75 16.28 -0.03
N VAL A 129 11.06 16.00 0.18
CA VAL A 129 11.96 16.89 0.91
C VAL A 129 12.09 18.26 0.21
N LYS A 130 12.16 18.27 -1.14
CA LYS A 130 12.21 19.52 -1.92
C LYS A 130 10.87 20.26 -1.86
N GLN A 131 9.76 19.53 -1.83
CA GLN A 131 8.40 20.06 -1.69
C GLN A 131 8.11 20.57 -0.28
N ARG A 132 8.86 20.13 0.74
CA ARG A 132 8.59 20.31 2.18
C ARG A 132 7.18 19.81 2.56
N TYR A 133 6.72 18.81 1.87
CA TYR A 133 5.43 18.13 2.07
C TYR A 133 5.49 16.72 1.52
N GLY A 134 4.92 15.77 2.24
CA GLY A 134 4.74 14.41 1.78
C GLY A 134 3.92 13.56 2.74
N ARG A 135 3.24 12.56 2.20
CA ARG A 135 2.50 11.54 2.93
C ARG A 135 2.85 10.18 2.37
N ILE A 136 3.39 9.30 3.20
CA ILE A 136 3.68 7.91 2.81
C ILE A 136 2.82 7.00 3.68
N VAL A 137 2.03 6.13 3.05
CA VAL A 137 1.25 5.12 3.74
C VAL A 137 1.62 3.74 3.21
N ASN A 138 2.11 2.90 4.09
CA ASN A 138 2.57 1.55 3.78
C ASN A 138 1.49 0.52 4.15
N ILE A 139 1.19 -0.42 3.26
CA ILE A 139 0.25 -1.51 3.56
C ILE A 139 1.01 -2.67 4.17
N SER A 140 0.88 -2.81 5.49
CA SER A 140 1.35 -3.95 6.28
C SER A 140 0.29 -5.07 6.30
N SER A 141 0.14 -5.78 7.39
CA SER A 141 -0.90 -6.81 7.60
C SER A 141 -1.00 -7.15 9.09
N VAL A 142 -2.13 -7.67 9.51
CA VAL A 142 -2.32 -8.23 10.86
C VAL A 142 -1.31 -9.36 11.15
N VAL A 143 -0.90 -10.13 10.12
CA VAL A 143 0.08 -11.22 10.29
C VAL A 143 1.48 -10.73 10.66
N ALA A 144 1.79 -9.44 10.47
CA ALA A 144 3.02 -8.83 10.97
C ALA A 144 3.13 -8.88 12.51
N PHE A 145 2.01 -9.02 13.20
CA PHE A 145 1.89 -9.01 14.67
C PHE A 145 1.55 -10.38 15.22
N MET A 146 0.71 -11.15 14.54
CA MET A 146 0.22 -12.43 15.01
C MET A 146 1.03 -13.63 14.48
N GLY A 147 1.69 -13.46 13.32
CA GLY A 147 2.16 -14.59 12.53
C GLY A 147 0.99 -15.34 11.87
N ASN A 148 1.31 -16.21 10.90
CA ASN A 148 0.34 -17.14 10.32
C ASN A 148 1.09 -18.37 9.81
N PRO A 149 0.62 -19.59 10.11
CA PRO A 149 1.23 -20.81 9.56
C PRO A 149 1.34 -20.75 8.03
N GLY A 150 2.51 -21.10 7.51
CA GLY A 150 2.80 -21.06 6.07
C GLY A 150 3.23 -19.71 5.53
N GLN A 151 3.23 -18.64 6.32
CA GLN A 151 3.53 -17.28 5.88
C GLN A 151 4.78 -16.67 6.56
N ALA A 152 5.81 -17.44 6.82
CA ALA A 152 7.02 -16.93 7.47
C ALA A 152 7.65 -15.76 6.70
N ASN A 153 7.80 -15.88 5.37
CA ASN A 153 8.29 -14.84 4.48
C ASN A 153 7.37 -13.61 4.46
N TYR A 154 6.07 -13.81 4.31
CA TYR A 154 5.08 -12.73 4.26
C TYR A 154 5.00 -11.99 5.60
N SER A 155 4.91 -12.71 6.72
CA SER A 155 4.90 -12.12 8.07
C SER A 155 6.18 -11.31 8.34
N ALA A 156 7.35 -11.86 8.00
CA ALA A 156 8.63 -11.16 8.13
C ALA A 156 8.66 -9.89 7.28
N SER A 157 8.23 -9.96 6.01
CA SER A 157 8.17 -8.79 5.13
C SER A 157 7.25 -7.69 5.68
N LYS A 158 6.05 -8.06 6.14
CA LYS A 158 5.07 -7.11 6.67
C LYS A 158 5.46 -6.53 8.03
N ALA A 159 6.17 -7.28 8.87
CA ALA A 159 6.78 -6.78 10.10
C ALA A 159 7.94 -5.81 9.79
N GLY A 160 8.79 -6.12 8.81
CA GLY A 160 9.87 -5.24 8.36
C GLY A 160 9.38 -3.87 7.89
N ILE A 161 8.23 -3.81 7.23
CA ILE A 161 7.58 -2.55 6.80
C ILE A 161 7.35 -1.61 8.00
N ILE A 162 7.01 -2.15 9.18
CA ILE A 162 6.77 -1.34 10.38
C ILE A 162 8.06 -0.66 10.83
N GLY A 163 9.19 -1.38 10.80
CA GLY A 163 10.51 -0.82 11.08
C GLY A 163 10.89 0.30 10.11
N VAL A 164 10.73 0.07 8.80
CA VAL A 164 10.96 1.06 7.74
C VAL A 164 10.08 2.29 7.95
N THR A 165 8.78 2.11 8.24
CA THR A 165 7.82 3.17 8.50
C THR A 165 8.30 4.09 9.65
N LYS A 166 8.65 3.51 10.78
CA LYS A 166 9.09 4.25 11.97
C LYS A 166 10.41 4.99 11.74
N THR A 167 11.33 4.37 11.01
CA THR A 167 12.64 4.96 10.73
C THR A 167 12.51 6.19 9.82
N ILE A 168 11.82 6.05 8.67
CA ILE A 168 11.64 7.15 7.73
C ILE A 168 10.81 8.28 8.38
N ALA A 169 9.80 7.94 9.19
CA ALA A 169 9.04 8.93 9.96
C ALA A 169 9.94 9.80 10.84
N ARG A 170 10.88 9.20 11.58
CA ARG A 170 11.82 9.91 12.44
C ARG A 170 12.80 10.78 11.68
N GLU A 171 13.31 10.27 10.55
CA GLU A 171 14.29 10.99 9.73
C GLU A 171 13.71 12.23 9.04
N TYR A 172 12.42 12.18 8.63
CA TYR A 172 11.87 13.20 7.74
C TYR A 172 10.66 13.97 8.29
N ALA A 173 10.22 13.73 9.52
CA ALA A 173 9.13 14.51 10.13
C ALA A 173 9.41 16.02 10.13
N GLY A 174 10.65 16.44 10.43
CA GLY A 174 11.09 17.83 10.39
C GLY A 174 11.08 18.48 8.99
N ARG A 175 10.81 17.69 7.95
CA ARG A 175 10.66 18.16 6.56
C ARG A 175 9.21 18.23 6.10
N GLY A 176 8.24 18.06 7.02
CA GLY A 176 6.81 18.07 6.70
C GLY A 176 6.31 16.76 6.08
N ILE A 177 7.08 15.67 6.23
CA ILE A 177 6.74 14.35 5.69
C ILE A 177 6.25 13.45 6.83
N THR A 178 5.05 12.86 6.67
CA THR A 178 4.57 11.81 7.58
C THR A 178 4.65 10.45 6.91
N VAL A 179 4.98 9.43 7.68
CA VAL A 179 5.07 8.05 7.21
C VAL A 179 4.35 7.15 8.20
N ASN A 180 3.29 6.49 7.75
CA ASN A 180 2.45 5.62 8.57
C ASN A 180 2.21 4.29 7.86
N ALA A 181 1.64 3.34 8.58
CA ALA A 181 1.22 2.06 8.02
C ALA A 181 -0.24 1.76 8.35
N VAL A 182 -0.88 0.98 7.50
CA VAL A 182 -2.17 0.34 7.75
C VAL A 182 -1.92 -1.16 7.79
N ALA A 183 -2.49 -1.83 8.78
CA ALA A 183 -2.41 -3.29 8.96
C ALA A 183 -3.81 -3.92 8.77
N PRO A 184 -4.19 -4.30 7.53
CA PRO A 184 -5.44 -4.97 7.28
C PRO A 184 -5.48 -6.36 7.92
N GLY A 185 -6.67 -6.79 8.36
CA GLY A 185 -7.00 -8.17 8.66
C GLY A 185 -7.45 -8.94 7.42
N PHE A 186 -8.45 -9.79 7.58
CA PHE A 186 -9.08 -10.48 6.45
C PHE A 186 -10.02 -9.54 5.70
N ILE A 187 -9.66 -9.22 4.45
CA ILE A 187 -10.39 -8.31 3.57
C ILE A 187 -11.03 -9.12 2.45
N SER A 188 -12.32 -8.88 2.19
CA SER A 188 -13.05 -9.47 1.08
C SER A 188 -12.46 -8.98 -0.24
N THR A 189 -11.97 -9.92 -1.02
CA THR A 189 -11.37 -9.71 -2.34
C THR A 189 -11.67 -10.95 -3.18
N ALA A 190 -11.46 -10.91 -4.49
CA ALA A 190 -11.63 -12.06 -5.35
C ALA A 190 -10.86 -13.32 -4.84
N MET A 191 -9.76 -13.13 -4.13
CA MET A 191 -8.97 -14.22 -3.54
C MET A 191 -9.68 -14.86 -2.34
N THR A 192 -10.24 -14.07 -1.43
CA THR A 192 -10.98 -14.59 -0.26
C THR A 192 -12.35 -15.14 -0.64
N ASP A 193 -12.97 -14.59 -1.70
CA ASP A 193 -14.26 -15.04 -2.19
C ASP A 193 -14.20 -16.47 -2.78
N ALA A 194 -13.03 -16.87 -3.28
CA ALA A 194 -12.77 -18.21 -3.81
C ALA A 194 -12.53 -19.28 -2.73
N LEU A 195 -12.44 -18.91 -1.44
CA LEU A 195 -12.22 -19.86 -0.34
C LEU A 195 -13.48 -20.69 -0.08
N ALA A 196 -13.30 -21.95 0.33
CA ALA A 196 -14.38 -22.82 0.76
C ALA A 196 -15.12 -22.24 1.98
N GLU A 197 -16.42 -22.45 2.04
CA GLU A 197 -17.29 -21.82 3.06
C GLU A 197 -16.90 -22.18 4.51
N ASN A 198 -16.49 -23.43 4.75
CA ASN A 198 -16.01 -23.87 6.06
C ASN A 198 -14.76 -23.08 6.50
N ILE A 199 -13.84 -22.78 5.58
CA ILE A 199 -12.65 -21.98 5.87
C ILE A 199 -13.06 -20.53 6.19
N LYS A 200 -13.99 -19.94 5.42
CA LYS A 200 -14.53 -18.60 5.71
C LYS A 200 -15.15 -18.53 7.09
N GLN A 201 -15.96 -19.53 7.46
CA GLN A 201 -16.60 -19.57 8.78
C GLN A 201 -15.57 -19.65 9.91
N ASP A 202 -14.50 -20.43 9.75
CA ASP A 202 -13.44 -20.50 10.76
C ASP A 202 -12.66 -19.17 10.87
N MET A 203 -12.39 -18.51 9.74
CA MET A 203 -11.77 -17.19 9.74
C MET A 203 -12.67 -16.15 10.44
N LEU A 204 -13.98 -16.16 10.19
CA LEU A 204 -14.94 -15.25 10.81
C LEU A 204 -14.97 -15.36 12.33
N LYS A 205 -14.80 -16.55 12.90
CA LYS A 205 -14.73 -16.76 14.37
C LYS A 205 -13.59 -15.96 15.02
N SER A 206 -12.53 -15.65 14.28
CA SER A 206 -11.40 -14.86 14.77
C SER A 206 -11.61 -13.35 14.68
N ILE A 207 -12.73 -12.88 14.07
CA ILE A 207 -13.01 -11.47 13.87
C ILE A 207 -14.15 -11.02 14.81
N PRO A 208 -13.86 -10.27 15.89
CA PRO A 208 -14.89 -9.82 16.83
C PRO A 208 -16.06 -9.04 16.20
N VAL A 209 -15.79 -8.26 15.14
CA VAL A 209 -16.85 -7.54 14.39
C VAL A 209 -17.78 -8.48 13.60
N GLY A 210 -17.42 -9.76 13.42
CA GLY A 210 -18.26 -10.80 12.82
C GLY A 210 -18.41 -10.72 11.30
N ARG A 211 -17.59 -9.92 10.61
CA ARG A 211 -17.54 -9.86 9.14
C ARG A 211 -16.11 -9.68 8.64
N PHE A 212 -15.86 -10.06 7.40
CA PHE A 212 -14.66 -9.63 6.70
C PHE A 212 -14.68 -8.11 6.51
N GLY A 213 -13.49 -7.49 6.51
CA GLY A 213 -13.35 -6.11 6.07
C GLY A 213 -13.58 -6.00 4.57
N SER A 214 -14.01 -4.83 4.11
CA SER A 214 -14.05 -4.47 2.69
C SER A 214 -12.77 -3.77 2.27
N VAL A 215 -12.51 -3.69 0.97
CA VAL A 215 -11.41 -2.87 0.43
C VAL A 215 -11.58 -1.39 0.80
N ASP A 216 -12.84 -0.93 0.95
CA ASP A 216 -13.15 0.43 1.38
C ASP A 216 -12.82 0.69 2.86
N ASP A 217 -12.95 -0.32 3.74
CA ASP A 217 -12.51 -0.18 5.14
C ASP A 217 -11.01 0.17 5.20
N VAL A 218 -10.20 -0.46 4.33
CA VAL A 218 -8.76 -0.16 4.23
C VAL A 218 -8.52 1.19 3.58
N ALA A 219 -9.20 1.49 2.46
CA ALA A 219 -9.04 2.74 1.72
C ALA A 219 -9.34 3.95 2.62
N ASN A 220 -10.40 3.89 3.44
CA ASN A 220 -10.76 4.97 4.36
C ASN A 220 -9.65 5.26 5.39
N ALA A 221 -9.02 4.23 5.96
CA ALA A 221 -7.90 4.40 6.89
C ALA A 221 -6.67 5.01 6.19
N VAL A 222 -6.37 4.59 4.96
CA VAL A 222 -5.28 5.14 4.15
C VAL A 222 -5.51 6.61 3.84
N ILE A 223 -6.71 6.99 3.39
CA ILE A 223 -7.09 8.36 3.08
C ILE A 223 -7.01 9.24 4.33
N PHE A 224 -7.46 8.73 5.48
CA PHE A 224 -7.33 9.43 6.76
C PHE A 224 -5.86 9.75 7.06
N LEU A 225 -4.95 8.77 6.98
CA LEU A 225 -3.53 8.97 7.26
C LEU A 225 -2.84 9.88 6.24
N ALA A 226 -3.31 9.91 5.00
CA ALA A 226 -2.77 10.74 3.93
C ALA A 226 -3.29 12.19 3.95
N SER A 227 -4.34 12.49 4.74
CA SER A 227 -4.90 13.85 4.81
C SER A 227 -3.90 14.86 5.35
N GLN A 228 -3.95 16.07 4.79
CA GLN A 228 -3.18 17.20 5.27
C GLN A 228 -3.53 17.55 6.72
N ASP A 229 -4.80 17.39 7.11
CA ASP A 229 -5.31 17.67 8.46
C ASP A 229 -4.68 16.80 9.54
N ASN A 230 -4.14 15.63 9.17
CA ASN A 230 -3.55 14.65 10.07
C ASN A 230 -2.02 14.69 10.11
N GLY A 231 -1.44 15.86 9.81
CA GLY A 231 0.02 16.07 9.75
C GLY A 231 0.79 15.83 11.06
N TYR A 232 0.10 15.65 12.20
CA TYR A 232 0.74 15.32 13.49
C TYR A 232 0.79 13.81 13.77
N ILE A 233 0.24 12.97 12.86
CA ILE A 233 0.26 11.52 12.94
C ILE A 233 1.40 10.99 12.08
N THR A 234 2.46 10.45 12.69
CA THR A 234 3.58 9.85 11.97
C THR A 234 4.19 8.70 12.76
N GLY A 235 4.76 7.70 12.07
CA GLY A 235 5.34 6.49 12.66
C GLY A 235 4.31 5.51 13.22
N GLN A 236 3.02 5.69 12.93
CA GLN A 236 1.93 4.90 13.50
C GLN A 236 1.54 3.73 12.58
N VAL A 237 0.94 2.71 13.21
CA VAL A 237 0.29 1.60 12.49
C VAL A 237 -1.18 1.58 12.90
N ILE A 238 -2.09 1.76 11.94
CA ILE A 238 -3.53 1.63 12.17
C ILE A 238 -3.96 0.21 11.78
N HIS A 239 -4.53 -0.51 12.74
CA HIS A 239 -5.12 -1.83 12.52
C HIS A 239 -6.53 -1.68 11.93
N VAL A 240 -6.76 -2.33 10.75
CA VAL A 240 -8.07 -2.40 10.09
C VAL A 240 -8.43 -3.88 9.96
N ASN A 241 -8.79 -4.50 11.08
CA ASN A 241 -8.87 -5.96 11.19
C ASN A 241 -10.10 -6.47 11.95
N GLY A 242 -11.09 -5.60 12.26
CA GLY A 242 -12.31 -5.98 12.95
C GLY A 242 -12.08 -6.52 14.38
N GLY A 243 -10.95 -6.18 15.01
CA GLY A 243 -10.60 -6.62 16.36
C GLY A 243 -9.84 -7.94 16.43
N MET A 244 -9.41 -8.53 15.30
CA MET A 244 -8.58 -9.75 15.31
C MET A 244 -7.29 -9.60 16.13
N TYR A 245 -6.75 -8.41 16.13
CA TYR A 245 -5.58 -8.01 16.90
C TYR A 245 -5.80 -6.60 17.46
N MET A 246 -5.60 -6.47 18.78
CA MET A 246 -5.73 -5.22 19.54
C MET A 246 -4.50 -5.00 20.41
#